data_46f1dc2f262590524a8ed7dbaf8caf51
#
_entry.id   46f1dc2f262590524a8ed7dbaf8caf51
#
_cell.length_a   1.000
_cell.length_b   1.000
_cell.length_c   1.000
_cell.angle_alpha   90.00
_cell.angle_beta   90.00
_cell.angle_gamma   90.00
#
_symmetry.space_group_name_H-M   'P 1'
#
loop_
_entity.id
_entity.type
_entity.pdbx_description
1 polymer ?
#
loop_
_entity_poly.entity_id
_entity_poly.type
_entity_poly.pdbx_seq_one_letter_code
_entity_poly.pdbx_strand_id
1 'polypeptide(L)'
;MGRAHGFACETQGTLFFDVVRIIAARQPAIFVLENVKNLKSHDQGRTFRIIMQTLDELGYEVADAGHTGPDDPKVIDGRHFLPQHRERIVLVGFRRDLQLHAGFTLRDIAAQYPAVRPTFGELLEPTVDAKFILT
;
A
#
# COMPACT_ATOMS: atom_id res chain seq x y z
N MET A 1 24.73 -14.53 5.89
CA MET A 1 23.43 -15.22 5.73
C MET A 1 22.68 -15.15 7.06
N GLY A 2 21.93 -14.08 7.29
CA GLY A 2 21.12 -13.87 8.48
C GLY A 2 19.81 -14.63 8.38
N ARG A 3 19.50 -15.45 9.37
CA ARG A 3 18.26 -16.22 9.46
C ARG A 3 17.09 -15.28 9.69
N ALA A 4 16.15 -15.23 8.72
CA ALA A 4 14.83 -14.63 8.92
C ALA A 4 14.05 -15.51 9.93
N HIS A 5 14.08 -15.15 11.21
CA HIS A 5 13.30 -15.82 12.25
C HIS A 5 12.18 -14.88 12.68
N GLY A 6 10.93 -15.28 12.45
CA GLY A 6 9.80 -14.79 13.20
C GLY A 6 8.58 -14.30 12.43
N PHE A 7 8.01 -15.10 11.55
CA PHE A 7 6.62 -14.91 11.11
C PHE A 7 5.77 -16.09 11.55
N ALA A 8 5.12 -15.95 12.71
CA ALA A 8 4.17 -16.92 13.24
C ALA A 8 2.72 -16.56 12.81
N CYS A 9 2.53 -16.15 11.54
CA CYS A 9 1.23 -16.16 10.91
C CYS A 9 1.39 -16.78 9.54
N GLU A 10 1.07 -18.06 9.44
CA GLU A 10 1.48 -18.97 8.36
C GLU A 10 0.95 -18.64 6.97
N THR A 11 0.04 -17.68 6.81
CA THR A 11 -0.55 -17.37 5.49
C THR A 11 -0.32 -15.95 4.98
N GLN A 12 -0.28 -14.93 5.84
CA GLN A 12 -0.04 -13.55 5.38
C GLN A 12 1.45 -13.19 5.33
N GLY A 13 2.29 -13.85 6.15
CA GLY A 13 3.74 -13.68 6.14
C GLY A 13 4.41 -14.26 4.90
N THR A 14 3.91 -15.37 4.37
CA THR A 14 4.49 -16.04 3.19
C THR A 14 4.42 -15.19 1.92
N LEU A 15 3.32 -14.49 1.67
CA LEU A 15 3.15 -13.68 0.46
C LEU A 15 4.13 -12.50 0.40
N PHE A 16 4.38 -11.84 1.54
CA PHE A 16 5.37 -10.77 1.58
C PHE A 16 6.79 -11.27 1.28
N PHE A 17 7.16 -12.46 1.74
CA PHE A 17 8.46 -13.04 1.42
C PHE A 17 8.61 -13.39 -0.07
N ASP A 18 7.52 -13.77 -0.75
CA ASP A 18 7.55 -13.96 -2.19
C ASP A 18 7.79 -12.62 -2.91
N VAL A 19 7.15 -11.54 -2.45
CA VAL A 19 7.41 -10.18 -2.96
C VAL A 19 8.87 -9.79 -2.73
N VAL A 20 9.40 -9.99 -1.52
CA VAL A 20 10.81 -9.74 -1.17
C VAL A 20 11.75 -10.51 -2.10
N ARG A 21 11.47 -11.77 -2.34
CA ARG A 21 12.28 -12.61 -3.25
C ARG A 21 12.28 -12.07 -4.68
N ILE A 22 11.14 -11.60 -5.17
CA ILE A 22 11.01 -10.99 -6.50
C ILE A 22 11.80 -9.68 -6.55
N ILE A 23 11.65 -8.81 -5.55
CA ILE A 23 12.39 -7.54 -5.47
C ILE A 23 13.90 -7.80 -5.43
N ALA A 24 14.36 -8.75 -4.60
CA ALA A 24 15.77 -9.12 -4.51
C ALA A 24 16.34 -9.65 -5.84
N ALA A 25 15.56 -10.46 -6.56
CA ALA A 25 15.99 -11.05 -7.82
C ALA A 25 15.96 -10.05 -9.00
N ARG A 26 15.00 -9.12 -9.02
CA ARG A 26 14.78 -8.21 -10.15
C ARG A 26 15.35 -6.81 -9.93
N GLN A 27 15.58 -6.44 -8.68
CA GLN A 27 16.09 -5.13 -8.27
C GLN A 27 15.46 -3.95 -9.05
N PRO A 28 14.12 -3.82 -9.07
CA PRO A 28 13.46 -2.75 -9.79
C PRO A 28 13.95 -1.38 -9.27
N ALA A 29 14.01 -0.39 -10.14
CA ALA A 29 14.37 0.98 -9.74
C ALA A 29 13.36 1.56 -8.73
N ILE A 30 12.08 1.24 -8.94
CA ILE A 30 10.95 1.68 -8.11
C ILE A 30 9.99 0.50 -7.95
N PHE A 31 9.36 0.38 -6.80
CA PHE A 31 8.22 -0.51 -6.60
C PHE A 31 7.06 0.22 -5.93
N VAL A 32 5.85 -0.27 -6.14
CA VAL A 32 4.65 0.13 -5.40
C VAL A 32 4.00 -1.12 -4.84
N LEU A 33 3.85 -1.17 -3.53
CA LEU A 33 3.15 -2.25 -2.82
C LEU A 33 1.90 -1.70 -2.15
N GLU A 34 0.83 -2.47 -2.16
CA GLU A 34 -0.45 -2.15 -1.53
C GLU A 34 -0.83 -3.23 -0.52
N ASN A 35 -1.44 -2.80 0.57
CA ASN A 35 -2.02 -3.74 1.53
C ASN A 35 -3.17 -3.05 2.29
N VAL A 36 -3.88 -3.81 3.11
CA VAL A 36 -4.91 -3.26 4.01
C VAL A 36 -4.28 -2.33 5.05
N LYS A 37 -5.00 -1.27 5.44
CA LYS A 37 -4.57 -0.29 6.45
C LYS A 37 -4.06 -0.95 7.74
N ASN A 38 -4.73 -2.03 8.17
CA ASN A 38 -4.42 -2.74 9.42
C ASN A 38 -3.01 -3.36 9.45
N LEU A 39 -2.30 -3.41 8.34
CA LEU A 39 -0.91 -3.87 8.29
C LEU A 39 -0.02 -3.11 9.29
N LYS A 40 -0.26 -1.81 9.47
CA LYS A 40 0.52 -0.96 10.40
C LYS A 40 0.36 -1.34 11.86
N SER A 41 -0.84 -1.77 12.24
CA SER A 41 -1.17 -2.15 13.64
C SER A 41 -1.09 -3.65 13.89
N HIS A 42 -0.95 -4.45 12.84
CA HIS A 42 -0.88 -5.91 12.95
C HIS A 42 0.26 -6.33 13.87
N ASP A 43 -0.04 -7.23 14.82
CA ASP A 43 0.90 -7.71 15.82
C ASP A 43 1.65 -6.56 16.53
N GLN A 44 0.89 -5.57 17.03
CA GLN A 44 1.43 -4.38 17.70
C GLN A 44 2.45 -3.60 16.84
N GLY A 45 2.28 -3.62 15.51
CA GLY A 45 3.17 -2.98 14.55
C GLY A 45 4.45 -3.78 14.24
N ARG A 46 4.62 -4.97 14.81
CA ARG A 46 5.81 -5.80 14.57
C ARG A 46 5.94 -6.19 13.11
N THR A 47 4.84 -6.63 12.51
CA THR A 47 4.81 -7.02 11.08
C THR A 47 5.25 -5.87 10.19
N PHE A 48 4.74 -4.67 10.42
CA PHE A 48 5.10 -3.49 9.62
C PHE A 48 6.58 -3.13 9.79
N ARG A 49 7.11 -3.16 11.01
CA ARG A 49 8.54 -2.90 11.25
C ARG A 49 9.44 -3.89 10.51
N ILE A 50 9.09 -5.18 10.52
CA ILE A 50 9.88 -6.20 9.81
C ILE A 50 9.84 -5.95 8.30
N ILE A 51 8.68 -5.60 7.73
CA ILE A 51 8.55 -5.24 6.32
C ILE A 51 9.49 -4.08 5.98
N MET A 52 9.42 -3.00 6.75
CA MET A 52 10.24 -1.81 6.51
C MET A 52 11.75 -2.11 6.63
N GLN A 53 12.15 -2.86 7.66
CA GLN A 53 13.54 -3.29 7.84
C GLN A 53 14.02 -4.17 6.68
N THR A 54 13.21 -5.13 6.25
CA THR A 54 13.57 -6.02 5.14
C THR A 54 13.77 -5.23 3.83
N LEU A 55 12.91 -4.25 3.54
CA LEU A 55 13.05 -3.40 2.37
C LEU A 55 14.30 -2.51 2.45
N ASP A 56 14.62 -2.00 3.64
CA ASP A 56 15.84 -1.23 3.89
C ASP A 56 17.10 -2.11 3.67
N GLU A 57 17.12 -3.34 4.19
CA GLU A 57 18.20 -4.32 4.01
C GLU A 57 18.40 -4.71 2.54
N LEU A 58 17.34 -4.68 1.73
CA LEU A 58 17.40 -4.87 0.28
C LEU A 58 17.93 -3.64 -0.49
N GLY A 59 18.24 -2.55 0.21
CA GLY A 59 18.77 -1.33 -0.38
C GLY A 59 17.70 -0.38 -0.93
N TYR A 60 16.47 -0.46 -0.43
CA TYR A 60 15.39 0.44 -0.82
C TYR A 60 15.10 1.48 0.27
N GLU A 61 14.78 2.68 -0.17
CA GLU A 61 14.21 3.73 0.64
C GLU A 61 12.72 3.84 0.35
N VAL A 62 11.89 3.68 1.40
CA VAL A 62 10.44 3.80 1.27
C VAL A 62 10.03 5.23 1.56
N ALA A 63 9.29 5.84 0.66
CA ALA A 63 8.80 7.22 0.77
C ALA A 63 8.04 7.43 2.10
N ASP A 64 8.34 8.56 2.75
CA ASP A 64 7.74 8.96 4.03
C ASP A 64 7.92 7.94 5.18
N ALA A 65 8.90 7.03 5.06
CA ALA A 65 9.24 6.10 6.14
C ALA A 65 9.68 6.88 7.39
N GLY A 66 9.15 6.48 8.55
CA GLY A 66 9.44 7.15 9.82
C GLY A 66 8.51 8.31 10.18
N HIS A 67 7.63 8.71 9.30
CA HIS A 67 6.57 9.66 9.63
C HIS A 67 5.37 8.90 10.19
N THR A 68 5.18 9.00 11.49
CA THR A 68 4.06 8.39 12.20
C THR A 68 3.13 9.50 12.67
N GLY A 69 1.92 9.54 12.16
CA GLY A 69 0.90 10.49 12.58
C GLY A 69 -0.49 10.01 12.20
N PRO A 70 -1.56 10.63 12.74
CA PRO A 70 -2.92 10.30 12.34
C PRO A 70 -3.17 10.53 10.85
N ASP A 71 -2.43 11.46 10.25
CA ASP A 71 -2.50 11.83 8.83
C ASP A 71 -1.44 11.11 7.99
N ASP A 72 -1.17 9.83 8.28
CA ASP A 72 -0.18 9.07 7.52
C ASP A 72 -0.49 9.09 6.02
N PRO A 73 0.34 9.75 5.19
CA PRO A 73 0.07 9.93 3.78
C PRO A 73 0.12 8.64 2.97
N LYS A 74 0.58 7.55 3.56
CA LYS A 74 0.64 6.23 2.91
C LYS A 74 -0.69 5.50 2.93
N VAL A 75 -1.67 5.96 3.72
CA VAL A 75 -3.02 5.38 3.74
C VAL A 75 -3.91 6.20 2.82
N ILE A 76 -4.41 5.57 1.77
CA ILE A 76 -5.32 6.16 0.78
C ILE A 76 -6.66 5.45 0.89
N ASP A 77 -7.74 6.24 0.95
CA ASP A 77 -9.09 5.72 0.98
C ASP A 77 -9.72 5.80 -0.42
N GLY A 78 -10.14 4.66 -0.94
CA GLY A 78 -10.80 4.54 -2.24
C GLY A 78 -12.08 5.39 -2.38
N ARG A 79 -12.72 5.77 -1.25
CA ARG A 79 -13.93 6.62 -1.26
C ARG A 79 -13.74 8.01 -1.89
N HIS A 80 -12.50 8.43 -2.09
CA HIS A 80 -12.21 9.67 -2.82
C HIS A 80 -12.40 9.53 -4.33
N PHE A 81 -12.39 8.30 -4.84
CA PHE A 81 -12.44 7.98 -6.26
C PHE A 81 -13.66 7.15 -6.66
N LEU A 82 -14.18 6.36 -5.73
CA LEU A 82 -15.31 5.46 -5.90
C LEU A 82 -16.22 5.54 -4.67
N PRO A 83 -17.53 5.24 -4.76
CA PRO A 83 -18.42 5.23 -3.61
C PRO A 83 -18.22 4.00 -2.72
N GLN A 84 -16.97 3.68 -2.43
CA GLN A 84 -16.58 2.57 -1.58
C GLN A 84 -15.52 3.02 -0.57
N HIS A 85 -15.80 2.83 0.72
CA HIS A 85 -14.79 2.99 1.75
C HIS A 85 -13.80 1.82 1.68
N ARG A 86 -12.56 2.11 1.26
CA ARG A 86 -11.51 1.10 1.06
C ARG A 86 -10.14 1.70 1.38
N GLU A 87 -9.78 1.71 2.65
CA GLU A 87 -8.48 2.21 3.08
C GLU A 87 -7.35 1.21 2.77
N ARG A 88 -6.33 1.71 2.10
CA ARG A 88 -5.14 0.93 1.73
C ARG A 88 -3.88 1.68 2.10
N ILE A 89 -2.94 0.96 2.72
CA ILE A 89 -1.58 1.46 2.84
C ILE A 89 -0.86 1.27 1.51
N VAL A 90 -0.14 2.30 1.08
CA VAL A 90 0.67 2.28 -0.14
C VAL A 90 2.13 2.53 0.24
N LEU A 91 3.02 1.63 -0.15
CA LEU A 91 4.45 1.74 0.05
C LEU A 91 5.11 1.96 -1.31
N VAL A 92 5.74 3.12 -1.49
CA VAL A 92 6.53 3.41 -2.69
C VAL A 92 7.99 3.36 -2.30
N GLY A 93 8.72 2.40 -2.86
CA GLY A 93 10.14 2.22 -2.56
C GLY A 93 11.00 2.55 -3.76
N PHE A 94 12.12 3.22 -3.49
CA PHE A 94 13.13 3.63 -4.46
C PHE A 94 14.43 2.91 -4.16
N ARG A 95 15.08 2.35 -5.17
CA ARG A 95 16.40 1.76 -5.01
C ARG A 95 17.42 2.85 -4.68
N ARG A 96 18.09 2.72 -3.55
CA ARG A 96 18.90 3.76 -2.90
C ARG A 96 20.08 4.23 -3.77
N ASP A 97 20.72 3.29 -4.48
CA ASP A 97 21.88 3.59 -5.35
C ASP A 97 21.54 4.49 -6.54
N LEU A 98 20.26 4.56 -6.93
CA LEU A 98 19.79 5.39 -8.04
C LEU A 98 19.40 6.81 -7.62
N GLN A 99 19.30 7.08 -6.32
CA GLN A 99 18.95 8.41 -5.75
C GLN A 99 17.66 9.02 -6.33
N LEU A 100 16.69 8.18 -6.72
CA LEU A 100 15.44 8.61 -7.36
C LEU A 100 14.40 9.17 -6.37
N HIS A 101 14.58 8.98 -5.08
CA HIS A 101 13.64 9.33 -4.01
C HIS A 101 13.61 10.85 -3.71
N ALA A 102 14.59 11.59 -4.17
CA ALA A 102 14.74 13.03 -3.85
C ALA A 102 13.49 13.83 -4.26
N GLY A 103 12.81 14.42 -3.26
CA GLY A 103 11.62 15.21 -3.45
C GLY A 103 10.31 14.46 -3.65
N PHE A 104 10.32 13.12 -3.65
CA PHE A 104 9.07 12.36 -3.70
C PHE A 104 8.45 12.22 -2.31
N THR A 105 7.17 12.57 -2.20
CA THR A 105 6.37 12.39 -0.98
C THR A 105 4.93 12.07 -1.34
N LEU A 106 4.26 11.29 -0.49
CA LEU A 106 2.82 11.05 -0.54
C LEU A 106 2.03 11.95 0.42
N ARG A 107 2.70 12.88 1.13
CA ARG A 107 2.05 13.75 2.12
C ARG A 107 0.96 14.61 1.51
N ASP A 108 1.23 15.16 0.34
CA ASP A 108 0.34 16.10 -0.33
C ASP A 108 -0.61 15.41 -1.32
N ILE A 109 -0.67 14.07 -1.30
CA ILE A 109 -1.51 13.31 -2.23
C ILE A 109 -2.99 13.69 -2.10
N ALA A 110 -3.43 14.12 -0.92
CA ALA A 110 -4.81 14.55 -0.72
C ALA A 110 -5.20 15.78 -1.58
N ALA A 111 -4.24 16.62 -1.96
CA ALA A 111 -4.47 17.75 -2.87
C ALA A 111 -4.78 17.30 -4.30
N GLN A 112 -4.47 16.05 -4.64
CA GLN A 112 -4.74 15.45 -5.95
C GLN A 112 -6.09 14.72 -5.99
N TYR A 113 -6.81 14.65 -4.86
CA TYR A 113 -8.10 13.96 -4.83
C TYR A 113 -9.18 14.77 -5.56
N PRO A 114 -10.16 14.10 -6.21
CA PRO A 114 -11.30 14.77 -6.81
C PRO A 114 -12.01 15.65 -5.78
N ALA A 115 -12.37 16.87 -6.16
CA ALA A 115 -13.10 17.80 -5.29
C ALA A 115 -14.49 17.27 -4.90
N VAL A 116 -15.12 16.50 -5.80
CA VAL A 116 -16.43 15.88 -5.59
C VAL A 116 -16.23 14.38 -5.46
N ARG A 117 -16.81 13.81 -4.40
CA ARG A 117 -16.81 12.35 -4.20
C ARG A 117 -17.91 11.74 -5.05
N PRO A 118 -17.62 10.66 -5.80
CA PRO A 118 -18.63 9.96 -6.55
C PRO A 118 -19.65 9.30 -5.62
N THR A 119 -20.88 9.24 -6.06
CA THR A 119 -21.96 8.54 -5.38
C THR A 119 -22.24 7.19 -6.03
N PHE A 120 -22.84 6.26 -5.29
CA PHE A 120 -23.21 4.96 -5.86
C PHE A 120 -24.19 5.11 -7.02
N GLY A 121 -25.13 6.08 -6.94
CA GLY A 121 -26.09 6.33 -7.99
C GLY A 121 -25.47 6.70 -9.34
N GLU A 122 -24.31 7.36 -9.34
CA GLU A 122 -23.59 7.74 -10.57
C GLU A 122 -22.94 6.54 -11.28
N LEU A 123 -22.79 5.41 -10.59
CA LEU A 123 -22.26 4.18 -11.16
C LEU A 123 -23.35 3.26 -11.73
N LEU A 124 -24.61 3.54 -11.43
CA LEU A 124 -25.69 2.70 -11.89
C LEU A 124 -25.97 2.95 -13.37
N GLU A 125 -26.17 1.89 -14.12
CA GLU A 125 -26.63 1.98 -15.49
C GLU A 125 -28.05 2.55 -15.53
N PRO A 126 -28.35 3.52 -16.43
CA PRO A 126 -29.68 4.13 -16.52
C PRO A 126 -30.76 3.14 -16.97
N THR A 127 -30.38 2.08 -17.66
CA THR A 127 -31.25 0.99 -18.10
C THR A 127 -30.61 -0.35 -17.88
N VAL A 128 -31.35 -1.25 -17.26
CA VAL A 128 -30.87 -2.62 -16.94
C VAL A 128 -31.78 -3.63 -17.66
N ASP A 129 -31.19 -4.63 -18.30
CA ASP A 129 -31.92 -5.75 -18.90
C ASP A 129 -32.74 -6.48 -17.82
N ALA A 130 -34.02 -6.80 -18.14
CA ALA A 130 -34.95 -7.44 -17.22
C ALA A 130 -34.41 -8.74 -16.57
N LYS A 131 -33.50 -9.45 -17.22
CA LYS A 131 -32.86 -10.66 -16.68
C LYS A 131 -32.00 -10.40 -15.43
N PHE A 132 -31.58 -9.14 -15.18
CA PHE A 132 -30.80 -8.75 -14.01
C PHE A 132 -31.64 -8.16 -12.87
N ILE A 133 -32.97 -8.03 -13.07
CA ILE A 133 -33.88 -7.52 -12.05
C ILE A 133 -34.26 -8.70 -11.14
N LEU A 134 -33.93 -8.57 -9.85
CA LEU A 134 -34.36 -9.53 -8.85
C LEU A 134 -35.87 -9.36 -8.60
N THR A 135 -36.65 -10.41 -8.77
CA THR A 135 -38.09 -10.49 -8.44
C THR A 135 -38.29 -11.05 -7.05
#